data_d0d0e113e250e903e3c49516e1bfa447
#
_entry.id   d0d0e113e250e903e3c49516e1bfa447
#
_cell.length_a   1.000
_cell.length_b   1.000
_cell.length_c   1.000
_cell.angle_alpha   90.00
_cell.angle_beta   90.00
_cell.angle_gamma   90.00
#
_symmetry.space_group_name_H-M   'P 1'
#
loop_
_entity.id
_entity.type
_entity.pdbx_description
1 polymer ?
#
loop_
_entity_poly.entity_id
_entity_poly.type
_entity_poly.pdbx_seq_one_letter_code
_entity_poly.pdbx_strand_id
1 'polypeptide(L)'
;GFIVCAVRRMKTLGGLMSLTNVQPTAFKALVRMGLIDFMPISTCAAKSRVTPLAPGTHPSFQTTFRVDPNKMCDARSRAIALLKTLPFTSDQKFDIELAVGEAIGNAVDHACEKGVLTTVSAYPDRVVIDVSDCGGGFSISDEEEPPETGQFAERGRGVKLMRLLMDAVSIQEKPSGNGTIVRLVKMMR
;
A
#
# COMPACT_ATOMS: atom_id res chain seq x y z
N GLY A 1 -6.09 -14.26 -20.30
CA GLY A 1 -5.29 -13.90 -21.46
C GLY A 1 -4.04 -14.76 -21.59
N PHE A 2 -3.22 -14.48 -22.59
CA PHE A 2 -2.04 -15.28 -22.98
C PHE A 2 -1.08 -15.61 -21.83
N ILE A 3 -0.73 -14.64 -20.98
CA ILE A 3 0.20 -14.83 -19.85
C ILE A 3 -0.32 -15.91 -18.88
N VAL A 4 -1.59 -15.87 -18.52
CA VAL A 4 -2.18 -16.86 -17.60
C VAL A 4 -2.14 -18.26 -18.18
N CYS A 5 -2.41 -18.41 -19.48
CA CYS A 5 -2.31 -19.68 -20.17
C CYS A 5 -0.87 -20.19 -20.21
N ALA A 6 0.10 -19.32 -20.48
CA ALA A 6 1.51 -19.67 -20.48
C ALA A 6 2.00 -20.13 -19.11
N VAL A 7 1.64 -19.41 -18.02
CA VAL A 7 1.98 -19.78 -16.64
C VAL A 7 1.40 -21.15 -16.29
N ARG A 8 0.12 -21.39 -16.60
CA ARG A 8 -0.54 -22.70 -16.35
C ARG A 8 0.15 -23.83 -17.09
N ARG A 9 0.47 -23.61 -18.37
CA ARG A 9 1.16 -24.61 -19.19
C ARG A 9 2.56 -24.91 -18.66
N MET A 10 3.31 -23.89 -18.24
CA MET A 10 4.63 -24.12 -17.61
C MET A 10 4.54 -24.92 -16.33
N LYS A 11 3.56 -24.62 -15.46
CA LYS A 11 3.33 -25.39 -14.23
C LYS A 11 2.99 -26.86 -14.52
N THR A 12 2.17 -27.15 -15.54
CA THR A 12 1.85 -28.54 -15.92
C THR A 12 3.05 -29.31 -16.46
N LEU A 13 4.05 -28.60 -16.98
CA LEU A 13 5.32 -29.17 -17.46
C LEU A 13 6.41 -29.24 -16.37
N GLY A 14 6.07 -28.88 -15.10
CA GLY A 14 7.02 -28.85 -14.00
C GLY A 14 8.00 -27.68 -14.05
N GLY A 15 7.77 -26.70 -14.93
CA GLY A 15 8.59 -25.51 -15.08
C GLY A 15 8.06 -24.29 -14.32
N LEU A 16 8.92 -23.28 -14.18
CA LEU A 16 8.59 -21.97 -13.64
C LEU A 16 8.69 -20.89 -14.73
N MET A 17 7.83 -19.90 -14.64
CA MET A 17 7.85 -18.73 -15.51
C MET A 17 7.98 -17.48 -14.65
N SER A 18 8.85 -16.55 -15.04
CA SER A 18 8.99 -15.23 -14.41
C SER A 18 8.99 -14.13 -15.47
N LEU A 19 8.60 -12.93 -15.08
CA LEU A 19 8.74 -11.72 -15.89
C LEU A 19 9.76 -10.80 -15.23
N THR A 20 10.77 -10.39 -15.98
CA THR A 20 11.83 -9.51 -15.50
C THR A 20 11.88 -8.23 -16.32
N ASN A 21 12.44 -7.17 -15.75
CA ASN A 21 12.61 -5.88 -16.44
C ASN A 21 11.29 -5.29 -16.97
N VAL A 22 10.21 -5.47 -16.22
CA VAL A 22 8.88 -4.99 -16.61
C VAL A 22 8.78 -3.49 -16.36
N GLN A 23 8.29 -2.75 -17.35
CA GLN A 23 8.04 -1.31 -17.20
C GLN A 23 7.04 -1.04 -16.09
N PRO A 24 7.18 0.05 -15.30
CA PRO A 24 6.34 0.32 -14.14
C PRO A 24 4.84 0.33 -14.43
N THR A 25 4.43 0.88 -15.58
CA THR A 25 3.03 0.90 -16.02
C THR A 25 2.48 -0.50 -16.28
N ALA A 26 3.25 -1.34 -16.99
CA ALA A 26 2.88 -2.73 -17.25
C ALA A 26 2.89 -3.56 -15.96
N PHE A 27 3.82 -3.32 -15.05
CA PHE A 27 3.89 -3.99 -13.77
C PHE A 27 2.64 -3.70 -12.92
N LYS A 28 2.20 -2.44 -12.83
CA LYS A 28 0.96 -2.07 -12.15
C LYS A 28 -0.26 -2.79 -12.73
N ALA A 29 -0.35 -2.91 -14.06
CA ALA A 29 -1.43 -3.65 -14.69
C ALA A 29 -1.41 -5.14 -14.34
N LEU A 30 -0.22 -5.77 -14.26
CA LEU A 30 -0.06 -7.17 -13.87
C LEU A 30 -0.45 -7.41 -12.40
N VAL A 31 -0.12 -6.45 -11.51
CA VAL A 31 -0.57 -6.46 -10.11
C VAL A 31 -2.09 -6.40 -10.02
N ARG A 32 -2.72 -5.45 -10.71
CA ARG A 32 -4.20 -5.30 -10.73
C ARG A 32 -4.90 -6.55 -11.25
N MET A 33 -4.26 -7.29 -12.14
CA MET A 33 -4.76 -8.57 -12.64
C MET A 33 -4.47 -9.75 -11.70
N GLY A 34 -3.83 -9.53 -10.54
CA GLY A 34 -3.47 -10.58 -9.59
C GLY A 34 -2.40 -11.55 -10.10
N LEU A 35 -1.63 -11.18 -11.12
CA LEU A 35 -0.65 -12.09 -11.74
C LEU A 35 0.62 -12.26 -10.91
N ILE A 36 0.90 -11.36 -9.98
CA ILE A 36 2.04 -11.47 -9.05
C ILE A 36 1.91 -12.69 -8.12
N ASP A 37 0.68 -13.14 -7.85
CA ASP A 37 0.43 -14.32 -7.01
C ASP A 37 0.72 -15.63 -7.75
N PHE A 38 0.80 -15.58 -9.07
CA PHE A 38 0.99 -16.76 -9.91
C PHE A 38 2.41 -16.94 -10.45
N MET A 39 3.18 -15.85 -10.54
CA MET A 39 4.54 -15.87 -11.05
C MET A 39 5.38 -14.72 -10.51
N PRO A 40 6.70 -14.89 -10.33
CA PRO A 40 7.60 -13.80 -9.97
C PRO A 40 7.65 -12.72 -11.06
N ILE A 41 7.51 -11.46 -10.65
CA ILE A 41 7.59 -10.29 -11.55
C ILE A 41 8.53 -9.25 -10.92
N SER A 42 9.50 -8.75 -11.68
CA SER A 42 10.39 -7.68 -11.23
C SER A 42 10.38 -6.49 -12.20
N THR A 43 10.52 -5.29 -11.65
CA THR A 43 10.56 -4.03 -12.42
C THR A 43 11.98 -3.58 -12.72
N CYS A 44 12.13 -2.72 -13.72
CA CYS A 44 13.40 -2.10 -14.11
C CYS A 44 13.64 -0.72 -13.47
N ALA A 45 12.65 -0.13 -12.81
CA ALA A 45 12.73 1.28 -12.37
C ALA A 45 12.94 1.41 -10.86
N ALA A 46 13.95 2.19 -10.47
CA ALA A 46 14.07 2.72 -9.13
C ALA A 46 12.93 3.73 -8.85
N LYS A 47 12.35 3.68 -7.65
CA LYS A 47 11.36 4.68 -7.23
C LYS A 47 12.03 6.05 -7.09
N SER A 48 11.35 7.08 -7.56
CA SER A 48 11.75 8.46 -7.25
C SER A 48 11.66 8.66 -5.73
N ARG A 49 12.73 9.18 -5.12
CA ARG A 49 12.67 9.58 -3.71
C ARG A 49 11.66 10.72 -3.54
N VAL A 50 10.75 10.54 -2.60
CA VAL A 50 9.82 11.61 -2.20
C VAL A 50 10.61 12.61 -1.35
N THR A 51 10.64 13.88 -1.78
CA THR A 51 11.28 14.94 -1.00
C THR A 51 10.51 15.14 0.31
N PRO A 52 11.18 15.18 1.47
CA PRO A 52 10.51 15.49 2.73
C PRO A 52 9.77 16.85 2.67
N LEU A 53 8.65 16.95 3.39
CA LEU A 53 7.97 18.21 3.55
C LEU A 53 8.86 19.18 4.36
N ALA A 54 8.88 20.45 3.95
CA ALA A 54 9.59 21.47 4.71
C ALA A 54 8.98 21.60 6.13
N PRO A 55 9.79 21.87 7.15
CA PRO A 55 9.27 22.13 8.49
C PRO A 55 8.20 23.23 8.48
N GLY A 56 7.09 23.01 9.18
CA GLY A 56 5.97 23.96 9.23
C GLY A 56 5.02 23.91 8.02
N THR A 57 5.22 22.99 7.07
CA THR A 57 4.26 22.79 5.97
C THR A 57 2.96 22.19 6.52
N HIS A 58 1.86 22.94 6.36
CA HIS A 58 0.53 22.50 6.75
C HIS A 58 -0.23 21.91 5.55
N PRO A 59 -1.06 20.86 5.75
CA PRO A 59 -1.94 20.38 4.72
C PRO A 59 -3.01 21.42 4.39
N SER A 60 -3.37 21.54 3.12
CA SER A 60 -4.52 22.35 2.68
C SER A 60 -5.85 21.75 3.17
N PHE A 61 -5.86 20.47 3.41
CA PHE A 61 -7.00 19.73 3.94
C PHE A 61 -6.52 18.53 4.76
N GLN A 62 -7.15 18.31 5.92
CA GLN A 62 -6.89 17.13 6.74
C GLN A 62 -8.17 16.63 7.39
N THR A 63 -8.35 15.34 7.41
CA THR A 63 -9.44 14.69 8.14
C THR A 63 -8.96 13.39 8.77
N THR A 64 -9.50 13.10 9.96
CA THR A 64 -9.25 11.84 10.67
C THR A 64 -10.58 11.18 10.98
N PHE A 65 -10.65 9.87 10.78
CA PHE A 65 -11.81 9.08 11.13
C PHE A 65 -11.41 7.72 11.72
N ARG A 66 -12.29 7.20 12.54
CA ARG A 66 -12.14 5.86 13.12
C ARG A 66 -12.67 4.82 12.13
N VAL A 67 -11.95 3.72 12.01
CA VAL A 67 -12.37 2.54 11.24
C VAL A 67 -13.12 1.61 12.17
N ASP A 68 -14.36 1.26 11.80
CA ASP A 68 -15.11 0.17 12.40
C ASP A 68 -14.64 -1.14 11.73
N PRO A 69 -14.12 -2.13 12.49
CA PRO A 69 -13.68 -3.41 11.95
C PRO A 69 -14.75 -4.14 11.15
N ASN A 70 -16.04 -3.95 11.50
CA ASN A 70 -17.16 -4.56 10.79
C ASN A 70 -17.56 -3.79 9.51
N LYS A 71 -16.99 -2.60 9.28
CA LYS A 71 -17.31 -1.69 8.17
C LYS A 71 -16.08 -1.18 7.45
N MET A 72 -15.09 -2.04 7.21
CA MET A 72 -13.85 -1.67 6.53
C MET A 72 -14.09 -1.08 5.14
N CYS A 73 -15.11 -1.59 4.40
CA CYS A 73 -15.48 -1.05 3.10
C CYS A 73 -15.93 0.41 3.18
N ASP A 74 -16.60 0.81 4.24
CA ASP A 74 -17.04 2.20 4.45
C ASP A 74 -15.85 3.11 4.71
N ALA A 75 -14.88 2.67 5.51
CA ALA A 75 -13.66 3.41 5.79
C ALA A 75 -12.82 3.61 4.53
N ARG A 76 -12.65 2.56 3.73
CA ARG A 76 -11.98 2.62 2.42
C ARG A 76 -12.70 3.58 1.48
N SER A 77 -14.03 3.45 1.33
CA SER A 77 -14.84 4.31 0.49
C SER A 77 -14.78 5.77 0.93
N ARG A 78 -14.71 6.03 2.23
CA ARG A 78 -14.56 7.37 2.81
C ARG A 78 -13.22 7.99 2.47
N ALA A 79 -12.12 7.23 2.61
CA ALA A 79 -10.79 7.71 2.20
C ALA A 79 -10.77 8.05 0.71
N ILE A 80 -11.34 7.20 -0.14
CA ILE A 80 -11.40 7.40 -1.59
C ILE A 80 -12.29 8.60 -1.99
N ALA A 81 -13.40 8.81 -1.29
CA ALA A 81 -14.27 9.95 -1.56
C ALA A 81 -13.52 11.30 -1.41
N LEU A 82 -12.60 11.38 -0.43
CA LEU A 82 -11.76 12.56 -0.22
C LEU A 82 -10.75 12.77 -1.36
N LEU A 83 -10.31 11.69 -2.01
CA LEU A 83 -9.37 11.76 -3.14
C LEU A 83 -10.04 12.18 -4.46
N LYS A 84 -11.38 12.13 -4.55
CA LYS A 84 -12.10 12.49 -5.78
C LYS A 84 -11.87 13.93 -6.19
N THR A 85 -11.67 14.83 -5.24
CA THR A 85 -11.42 16.25 -5.47
C THR A 85 -9.98 16.57 -5.82
N LEU A 86 -9.06 15.62 -5.65
CA LEU A 86 -7.63 15.81 -5.92
C LEU A 86 -7.30 15.45 -7.38
N PRO A 87 -6.26 16.09 -7.96
CA PRO A 87 -5.92 15.95 -9.38
C PRO A 87 -5.16 14.64 -9.68
N PHE A 88 -5.67 13.52 -9.18
CA PHE A 88 -5.15 12.19 -9.50
C PHE A 88 -5.86 11.59 -10.70
N THR A 89 -5.13 10.87 -11.53
CA THR A 89 -5.71 10.04 -12.60
C THR A 89 -6.53 8.89 -12.02
N SER A 90 -7.38 8.29 -12.84
CA SER A 90 -8.16 7.09 -12.42
C SER A 90 -7.26 5.96 -11.93
N ASP A 91 -6.12 5.75 -12.61
CA ASP A 91 -5.14 4.73 -12.23
C ASP A 91 -4.48 5.03 -10.88
N GLN A 92 -4.10 6.29 -10.66
CA GLN A 92 -3.52 6.70 -9.37
C GLN A 92 -4.53 6.55 -8.22
N LYS A 93 -5.80 6.89 -8.46
CA LYS A 93 -6.88 6.70 -7.46
C LYS A 93 -7.05 5.22 -7.12
N PHE A 94 -7.02 4.36 -8.13
CA PHE A 94 -7.10 2.92 -7.94
C PHE A 94 -5.88 2.36 -7.18
N ASP A 95 -4.67 2.84 -7.50
CA ASP A 95 -3.45 2.49 -6.77
C ASP A 95 -3.55 2.84 -5.27
N ILE A 96 -4.01 4.08 -4.99
CA ILE A 96 -4.20 4.55 -3.61
C ILE A 96 -5.28 3.72 -2.91
N GLU A 97 -6.37 3.41 -3.60
CA GLU A 97 -7.46 2.60 -3.06
C GLU A 97 -7.00 1.22 -2.61
N LEU A 98 -6.21 0.54 -3.43
CA LEU A 98 -5.63 -0.76 -3.07
C LEU A 98 -4.66 -0.64 -1.89
N ALA A 99 -3.74 0.32 -1.94
CA ALA A 99 -2.75 0.51 -0.88
C ALA A 99 -3.41 0.85 0.47
N VAL A 100 -4.45 1.70 0.47
CA VAL A 100 -5.22 2.04 1.67
C VAL A 100 -6.00 0.83 2.18
N GLY A 101 -6.58 0.04 1.27
CA GLY A 101 -7.27 -1.21 1.62
C GLY A 101 -6.36 -2.18 2.37
N GLU A 102 -5.14 -2.39 1.87
CA GLU A 102 -4.13 -3.24 2.53
C GLU A 102 -3.72 -2.67 3.90
N ALA A 103 -3.45 -1.36 3.98
CA ALA A 103 -3.07 -0.73 5.25
C ALA A 103 -4.17 -0.83 6.31
N ILE A 104 -5.43 -0.60 5.93
CA ILE A 104 -6.59 -0.72 6.84
C ILE A 104 -6.81 -2.19 7.23
N GLY A 105 -6.75 -3.13 6.29
CA GLY A 105 -6.89 -4.56 6.56
C GLY A 105 -5.85 -5.02 7.58
N ASN A 106 -4.58 -4.76 7.33
CA ASN A 106 -3.49 -5.09 8.25
C ASN A 106 -3.70 -4.45 9.64
N ALA A 107 -4.13 -3.19 9.68
CA ALA A 107 -4.37 -2.49 10.94
C ALA A 107 -5.54 -3.09 11.73
N VAL A 108 -6.62 -3.51 11.06
CA VAL A 108 -7.79 -4.14 11.70
C VAL A 108 -7.44 -5.54 12.22
N ASP A 109 -6.72 -6.34 11.44
CA ASP A 109 -6.32 -7.71 11.84
C ASP A 109 -5.43 -7.73 13.09
N HIS A 110 -4.77 -6.60 13.38
CA HIS A 110 -3.82 -6.47 14.49
C HIS A 110 -4.23 -5.43 15.54
N ALA A 111 -5.37 -4.75 15.32
CA ALA A 111 -5.85 -3.75 16.26
C ALA A 111 -6.28 -4.38 17.59
N CYS A 112 -6.05 -3.63 18.67
CA CYS A 112 -6.70 -3.88 19.94
C CYS A 112 -8.14 -3.30 19.93
N GLU A 113 -8.89 -3.44 21.02
CA GLU A 113 -10.25 -2.92 21.19
C GLU A 113 -10.40 -1.41 20.92
N LYS A 114 -9.30 -0.64 20.98
CA LYS A 114 -9.31 0.81 20.70
C LYS A 114 -9.48 1.13 19.20
N GLY A 115 -9.37 0.14 18.33
CA GLY A 115 -9.63 0.25 16.90
C GLY A 115 -8.51 0.95 16.11
N VAL A 116 -8.83 1.33 14.88
CA VAL A 116 -7.92 1.91 13.89
C VAL A 116 -8.35 3.34 13.57
N LEU A 117 -7.37 4.25 13.44
CA LEU A 117 -7.56 5.61 12.97
C LEU A 117 -6.94 5.78 11.59
N THR A 118 -7.66 6.39 10.67
CA THR A 118 -7.15 6.78 9.35
C THR A 118 -7.19 8.29 9.24
N THR A 119 -6.04 8.89 8.92
CA THR A 119 -5.88 10.33 8.66
C THR A 119 -5.51 10.54 7.20
N VAL A 120 -6.26 11.37 6.50
CA VAL A 120 -5.96 11.79 5.12
C VAL A 120 -5.58 13.26 5.13
N SER A 121 -4.40 13.58 4.64
CA SER A 121 -3.83 14.93 4.58
C SER A 121 -3.45 15.26 3.14
N ALA A 122 -4.06 16.29 2.56
CA ALA A 122 -3.75 16.77 1.22
C ALA A 122 -2.81 17.98 1.30
N TYR A 123 -1.73 17.94 0.55
CA TYR A 123 -0.77 19.01 0.34
C TYR A 123 -0.83 19.45 -1.13
N PRO A 124 -0.21 20.58 -1.51
CA PRO A 124 -0.25 21.05 -2.90
C PRO A 124 0.32 20.07 -3.94
N ASP A 125 1.26 19.22 -3.53
CA ASP A 125 2.00 18.30 -4.41
C ASP A 125 1.77 16.82 -4.13
N ARG A 126 1.09 16.49 -3.03
CA ARG A 126 0.91 15.10 -2.57
C ARG A 126 -0.29 14.89 -1.66
N VAL A 127 -0.70 13.64 -1.54
CA VAL A 127 -1.53 13.18 -0.43
C VAL A 127 -0.70 12.29 0.50
N VAL A 128 -0.93 12.45 1.80
CA VAL A 128 -0.38 11.59 2.85
C VAL A 128 -1.55 10.92 3.55
N ILE A 129 -1.49 9.61 3.69
CA ILE A 129 -2.52 8.82 4.39
C ILE A 129 -1.82 8.03 5.48
N ASP A 130 -2.19 8.32 6.72
CA ASP A 130 -1.71 7.63 7.91
C ASP A 130 -2.78 6.68 8.43
N VAL A 131 -2.46 5.39 8.50
CA VAL A 131 -3.29 4.37 9.14
C VAL A 131 -2.60 3.92 10.41
N SER A 132 -3.29 4.08 11.54
CA SER A 132 -2.72 3.87 12.87
C SER A 132 -3.58 2.90 13.67
N ASP A 133 -2.99 1.81 14.13
CA ASP A 133 -3.58 0.84 15.04
C ASP A 133 -3.03 0.98 16.47
N CYS A 134 -3.50 0.13 17.37
CA CYS A 134 -3.05 0.03 18.77
C CYS A 134 -2.67 -1.41 19.14
N GLY A 135 -2.21 -2.19 18.17
CA GLY A 135 -1.74 -3.56 18.39
C GLY A 135 -0.35 -3.64 19.03
N GLY A 136 0.33 -4.75 18.80
CA GLY A 136 1.64 -5.05 19.40
C GLY A 136 2.81 -4.24 18.86
N GLY A 137 2.59 -3.36 17.87
CA GLY A 137 3.64 -2.61 17.20
C GLY A 137 4.40 -3.45 16.16
N PHE A 138 4.78 -2.81 15.07
CA PHE A 138 5.60 -3.40 14.03
C PHE A 138 6.31 -2.28 13.25
N SER A 139 7.58 -2.49 12.98
CA SER A 139 8.35 -1.58 12.12
C SER A 139 9.12 -2.40 11.07
N ILE A 140 9.30 -1.80 9.92
CA ILE A 140 10.13 -2.34 8.85
C ILE A 140 10.81 -1.19 8.13
N SER A 141 12.13 -1.28 7.95
CA SER A 141 12.87 -0.24 7.26
C SER A 141 12.51 -0.21 5.77
N ASP A 142 12.61 0.97 5.14
CA ASP A 142 12.30 1.13 3.72
C ASP A 142 13.20 0.30 2.80
N GLU A 143 14.41 -0.05 3.27
CA GLU A 143 15.41 -0.85 2.56
C GLU A 143 15.25 -2.35 2.82
N GLU A 144 14.51 -2.73 3.86
CA GLU A 144 14.32 -4.12 4.25
C GLU A 144 13.22 -4.77 3.41
N GLU A 145 13.51 -5.94 2.83
CA GLU A 145 12.48 -6.73 2.17
C GLU A 145 11.57 -7.40 3.20
N PRO A 146 10.24 -7.30 3.02
CA PRO A 146 9.32 -7.99 3.89
C PRO A 146 9.54 -9.51 3.86
N PRO A 147 9.39 -10.20 4.99
CA PRO A 147 9.59 -11.64 5.07
C PRO A 147 8.66 -12.40 4.10
N GLU A 148 9.23 -13.38 3.39
CA GLU A 148 8.50 -14.17 2.39
C GLU A 148 7.86 -15.44 2.97
N THR A 149 8.27 -15.86 4.16
CA THR A 149 7.84 -17.11 4.80
C THR A 149 7.47 -16.93 6.27
N GLY A 150 6.61 -17.81 6.78
CA GLY A 150 6.20 -17.85 8.18
C GLY A 150 4.93 -17.03 8.46
N GLN A 151 4.68 -16.75 9.74
CA GLN A 151 3.47 -16.04 10.21
C GLN A 151 3.30 -14.62 9.63
N PHE A 152 4.37 -14.05 9.07
CA PHE A 152 4.38 -12.70 8.49
C PHE A 152 4.34 -12.69 6.96
N ALA A 153 4.23 -13.85 6.29
CA ALA A 153 4.23 -13.91 4.83
C ALA A 153 3.05 -13.16 4.19
N GLU A 154 1.87 -13.15 4.82
CA GLU A 154 0.71 -12.38 4.35
C GLU A 154 0.93 -10.89 4.51
N ARG A 155 1.49 -10.44 5.64
CA ARG A 155 1.91 -9.05 5.85
C ARG A 155 2.96 -8.61 4.83
N GLY A 156 3.93 -9.47 4.53
CA GLY A 156 4.95 -9.21 3.52
C GLY A 156 4.36 -8.88 2.16
N ARG A 157 3.31 -9.59 1.73
CA ARG A 157 2.62 -9.33 0.46
C ARG A 157 1.94 -7.96 0.44
N GLY A 158 1.21 -7.61 1.51
CA GLY A 158 0.56 -6.30 1.63
C GLY A 158 1.57 -5.15 1.63
N VAL A 159 2.68 -5.26 2.35
CA VAL A 159 3.76 -4.25 2.34
C VAL A 159 4.38 -4.10 0.97
N LYS A 160 4.70 -5.21 0.28
CA LYS A 160 5.22 -5.19 -1.09
C LYS A 160 4.24 -4.49 -2.04
N LEU A 161 2.93 -4.77 -1.91
CA LEU A 161 1.89 -4.15 -2.72
C LEU A 161 1.81 -2.64 -2.45
N MET A 162 1.75 -2.21 -1.18
CA MET A 162 1.75 -0.79 -0.82
C MET A 162 2.98 -0.07 -1.37
N ARG A 163 4.17 -0.64 -1.17
CA ARG A 163 5.43 -0.07 -1.70
C ARG A 163 5.46 0.02 -3.22
N LEU A 164 4.76 -0.87 -3.92
CA LEU A 164 4.64 -0.84 -5.35
C LEU A 164 3.75 0.29 -5.86
N LEU A 165 2.60 0.47 -5.22
CA LEU A 165 1.53 1.35 -5.68
C LEU A 165 1.74 2.81 -5.25
N MET A 166 2.44 3.03 -4.12
CA MET A 166 2.68 4.35 -3.55
C MET A 166 4.08 4.87 -3.88
N ASP A 167 4.27 6.18 -3.87
CA ASP A 167 5.58 6.81 -4.10
C ASP A 167 6.51 6.65 -2.89
N ALA A 168 5.95 6.66 -1.66
CA ALA A 168 6.65 6.25 -0.44
C ALA A 168 5.71 5.53 0.52
N VAL A 169 6.26 4.59 1.28
CA VAL A 169 5.58 3.85 2.35
C VAL A 169 6.53 3.77 3.54
N SER A 170 6.10 4.20 4.70
CA SER A 170 6.84 4.07 5.96
C SER A 170 5.97 3.34 6.97
N ILE A 171 6.56 2.36 7.66
CA ILE A 171 5.88 1.54 8.66
C ILE A 171 6.70 1.62 9.94
N GLN A 172 6.13 2.23 10.96
CA GLN A 172 6.84 2.52 12.21
C GLN A 172 5.98 2.14 13.41
N GLU A 173 6.64 1.65 14.45
CA GLU A 173 6.03 1.53 15.76
C GLU A 173 5.76 2.92 16.34
N LYS A 174 4.65 3.05 17.05
CA LYS A 174 4.33 4.30 17.75
C LYS A 174 5.33 4.59 18.84
N PRO A 175 5.66 5.87 19.08
CA PRO A 175 6.55 6.25 20.21
C PRO A 175 6.06 5.79 21.58
N SER A 176 4.76 5.52 21.72
CA SER A 176 4.16 4.94 22.94
C SER A 176 4.43 3.45 23.12
N GLY A 177 5.06 2.77 22.17
CA GLY A 177 5.32 1.34 22.18
C GLY A 177 4.10 0.45 21.94
N ASN A 178 2.93 1.02 21.67
CA ASN A 178 1.67 0.29 21.48
C ASN A 178 1.03 0.67 20.12
N GLY A 179 1.24 -0.17 19.13
CA GLY A 179 0.63 -0.04 17.81
C GLY A 179 1.59 0.44 16.72
N THR A 180 1.09 0.41 15.50
CA THR A 180 1.82 0.75 14.29
C THR A 180 1.23 1.99 13.63
N ILE A 181 2.06 2.74 12.92
CA ILE A 181 1.64 3.77 11.97
C ILE A 181 2.16 3.36 10.59
N VAL A 182 1.24 3.15 9.67
CA VAL A 182 1.54 2.99 8.24
C VAL A 182 1.28 4.32 7.55
N ARG A 183 2.33 4.93 7.01
CA ARG A 183 2.25 6.16 6.24
C ARG A 183 2.41 5.87 4.76
N LEU A 184 1.42 6.28 3.98
CA LEU A 184 1.36 6.15 2.53
C LEU A 184 1.46 7.54 1.90
N VAL A 185 2.36 7.72 0.93
CA VAL A 185 2.52 9.00 0.21
C VAL A 185 2.33 8.77 -1.28
N LYS A 186 1.46 9.57 -1.92
CA LYS A 186 1.27 9.62 -3.37
C LYS A 186 1.46 11.03 -3.86
N MET A 187 2.36 11.22 -4.84
CA MET A 187 2.63 12.51 -5.47
C MET A 187 1.55 12.83 -6.51
N MET A 188 1.12 14.09 -6.54
CA MET A 188 0.27 14.64 -7.61
C MET A 188 1.17 15.02 -8.78
N ARG A 189 1.10 14.26 -9.87
CA ARG A 189 1.91 14.46 -11.10
C ARG A 189 1.00 14.50 -12.31
#